data_e8105ea6c4059329095a064d62f2bd38
#
_entry.id   e8105ea6c4059329095a064d62f2bd38
#
_cell.length_a   1.000
_cell.length_b   1.000
_cell.length_c   1.000
_cell.angle_alpha   90.00
_cell.angle_beta   90.00
_cell.angle_gamma   90.00
#
_symmetry.space_group_name_H-M   'P 1'
#
loop_
_entity.id
_entity.type
_entity.pdbx_description
1 polymer ?
#
loop_
_entity_poly.entity_id
_entity_poly.type
_entity_poly.pdbx_seq_one_letter_code
_entity_poly.pdbx_strand_id
1 'polypeptide(L)'
;MKAYAMIQIGKSGWIEKEIPKCGPMDAIVRPLAVSICTSDVHTVWEGAIGERHNMVLGHEACAEIVEVGSLVKDFKKGDKVLVPAITPDWNSLEAQAGYSMHSNGMLAGWKFSNHKDGVFSEFFHVNDPDGNLAHLPNNIT
;
A
#
# COMPACT_ATOMS: atom_id res chain seq x y z
N MET A 1 -12.05 10.51 -3.93
CA MET A 1 -12.22 9.04 -3.99
C MET A 1 -12.74 8.50 -2.66
N LYS A 2 -13.54 7.44 -2.69
CA LYS A 2 -13.98 6.75 -1.47
C LYS A 2 -12.88 5.86 -0.91
N ALA A 3 -12.76 5.85 0.41
CA ALA A 3 -11.79 5.01 1.12
C ALA A 3 -12.34 4.58 2.48
N TYR A 4 -11.94 3.40 2.96
CA TYR A 4 -12.31 2.92 4.29
C TYR A 4 -11.11 3.10 5.25
N ALA A 5 -11.32 3.86 6.32
CA ALA A 5 -10.24 4.35 7.14
C ALA A 5 -10.49 4.13 8.64
N MET A 6 -9.40 4.07 9.40
CA MET A 6 -9.40 4.31 10.82
C MET A 6 -9.64 5.81 11.05
N ILE A 7 -10.75 6.14 11.68
CA ILE A 7 -11.09 7.52 12.05
C ILE A 7 -10.33 7.92 13.33
N GLN A 8 -10.33 7.01 14.28
CA GLN A 8 -9.62 7.04 15.56
C GLN A 8 -9.63 5.64 16.17
N ILE A 9 -8.95 5.42 17.27
CA ILE A 9 -9.03 4.16 18.01
C ILE A 9 -10.49 3.85 18.35
N GLY A 10 -10.91 2.62 18.08
CA GLY A 10 -12.27 2.14 18.30
C GLY A 10 -13.30 2.58 17.25
N LYS A 11 -12.87 3.31 16.19
CA LYS A 11 -13.78 3.77 15.14
C LYS A 11 -13.17 3.72 13.76
N SER A 12 -13.85 3.07 12.83
CA SER A 12 -13.54 3.06 11.40
C SER A 12 -14.76 3.41 10.56
N GLY A 13 -14.57 3.79 9.31
CA GLY A 13 -15.67 4.13 8.42
C GLY A 13 -15.22 4.63 7.06
N TRP A 14 -16.20 4.87 6.19
CA TRP A 14 -15.99 5.45 4.88
C TRP A 14 -15.71 6.95 4.98
N ILE A 15 -14.69 7.40 4.24
CA ILE A 15 -14.30 8.80 4.12
C ILE A 15 -14.04 9.15 2.65
N GLU A 16 -14.04 10.44 2.35
CA GLU A 16 -13.52 10.96 1.07
C GLU A 16 -12.06 11.37 1.23
N LYS A 17 -11.25 10.98 0.24
CA LYS A 17 -9.83 11.32 0.12
C LYS A 17 -9.52 11.86 -1.28
N GLU A 18 -8.44 12.62 -1.40
CA GLU A 18 -7.88 12.95 -2.71
C GLU A 18 -7.26 11.70 -3.36
N ILE A 19 -7.30 11.63 -4.67
CA ILE A 19 -6.57 10.59 -5.42
C ILE A 19 -5.07 10.88 -5.27
N PRO A 20 -4.25 9.88 -4.90
CA PRO A 20 -2.82 10.09 -4.73
C PRO A 20 -2.15 10.48 -6.05
N LYS A 21 -1.08 11.28 -5.98
CA LYS A 21 -0.29 11.69 -7.14
C LYS A 21 0.79 10.66 -7.44
N CYS A 22 1.04 10.40 -8.72
CA CYS A 22 2.11 9.54 -9.18
C CYS A 22 3.42 10.32 -9.28
N GLY A 23 4.42 9.89 -8.52
CA GLY A 23 5.79 10.39 -8.66
C GLY A 23 6.56 9.65 -9.77
N PRO A 24 7.79 10.10 -10.11
CA PRO A 24 8.58 9.49 -11.19
C PRO A 24 8.90 8.00 -11.00
N MET A 25 9.03 7.54 -9.75
CA MET A 25 9.36 6.15 -9.39
C MET A 25 8.18 5.42 -8.73
N ASP A 26 6.95 5.88 -8.94
CA ASP A 26 5.77 5.38 -8.27
C ASP A 26 4.77 4.76 -9.26
N ALA A 27 3.76 4.08 -8.73
CA ALA A 27 2.57 3.70 -9.46
C ALA A 27 1.31 4.08 -8.69
N ILE A 28 0.24 4.40 -9.42
CA ILE A 28 -1.12 4.45 -8.90
C ILE A 28 -1.85 3.23 -9.40
N VAL A 29 -2.50 2.54 -8.49
CA VAL A 29 -3.18 1.29 -8.79
C VAL A 29 -4.62 1.33 -8.31
N ARG A 30 -5.47 0.56 -8.97
CA ARG A 30 -6.87 0.34 -8.63
C ARG A 30 -7.02 -1.09 -8.10
N PRO A 31 -7.55 -1.31 -6.89
CA PRO A 31 -7.71 -2.65 -6.36
C PRO A 31 -8.71 -3.46 -7.20
N LEU A 32 -8.37 -4.71 -7.46
CA LEU A 32 -9.26 -5.73 -8.04
C LEU A 32 -9.81 -6.63 -6.93
N ALA A 33 -8.97 -6.93 -5.93
CA ALA A 33 -9.33 -7.63 -4.71
C ALA A 33 -8.43 -7.17 -3.58
N VAL A 34 -8.97 -7.12 -2.37
CA VAL A 34 -8.24 -6.79 -1.14
C VAL A 34 -8.54 -7.83 -0.06
N SER A 35 -7.59 -8.06 0.82
CA SER A 35 -7.76 -8.94 1.98
C SER A 35 -7.81 -8.10 3.26
N ILE A 36 -8.70 -8.46 4.17
CA ILE A 36 -8.71 -7.93 5.53
C ILE A 36 -7.80 -8.81 6.38
N CYS A 37 -6.77 -8.21 6.95
CA CYS A 37 -5.87 -8.86 7.88
C CYS A 37 -6.32 -8.62 9.33
N THR A 38 -6.00 -9.54 10.22
CA THR A 38 -6.22 -9.36 11.67
C THR A 38 -5.53 -8.10 12.20
N SER A 39 -4.39 -7.71 11.62
CA SER A 39 -3.68 -6.48 11.99
C SER A 39 -4.48 -5.20 11.70
N ASP A 40 -5.38 -5.18 10.72
CA ASP A 40 -6.29 -4.05 10.50
C ASP A 40 -7.25 -3.91 11.69
N VAL A 41 -7.73 -5.05 12.22
CA VAL A 41 -8.60 -5.09 13.40
C VAL A 41 -7.85 -4.58 14.63
N HIS A 42 -6.65 -5.09 14.90
CA HIS A 42 -5.81 -4.65 16.01
C HIS A 42 -5.42 -3.16 15.90
N THR A 43 -5.17 -2.69 14.68
CA THR A 43 -4.90 -1.27 14.43
C THR A 43 -6.06 -0.39 14.86
N VAL A 44 -7.29 -0.75 14.45
CA VAL A 44 -8.49 0.06 14.77
C VAL A 44 -8.89 -0.05 16.23
N TRP A 45 -8.99 -1.28 16.77
CA TRP A 45 -9.63 -1.50 18.07
C TRP A 45 -8.70 -1.43 19.25
N GLU A 46 -7.41 -1.74 19.04
CA GLU A 46 -6.40 -1.79 20.11
C GLU A 46 -5.36 -0.68 19.98
N GLY A 47 -5.33 0.04 18.85
CA GLY A 47 -4.30 1.04 18.59
C GLY A 47 -2.90 0.43 18.49
N ALA A 48 -2.77 -0.78 17.91
CA ALA A 48 -1.53 -1.57 17.91
C ALA A 48 -0.30 -0.84 17.33
N ILE A 49 -0.52 0.11 16.42
CA ILE A 49 0.53 0.97 15.83
C ILE A 49 0.39 2.44 16.24
N GLY A 50 -0.33 2.69 17.34
CA GLY A 50 -0.69 4.02 17.81
C GLY A 50 -1.90 4.60 17.09
N GLU A 51 -2.41 5.71 17.62
CA GLU A 51 -3.57 6.36 17.04
C GLU A 51 -3.28 6.96 15.67
N ARG A 52 -4.20 6.76 14.75
CA ARG A 52 -4.21 7.34 13.40
C ARG A 52 -5.56 8.00 13.14
N HIS A 53 -5.54 9.15 12.46
CA HIS A 53 -6.76 9.88 12.13
C HIS A 53 -6.96 9.88 10.61
N ASN A 54 -8.09 9.34 10.16
CA ASN A 54 -8.44 9.26 8.74
C ASN A 54 -7.39 8.52 7.88
N MET A 55 -6.70 7.54 8.47
CA MET A 55 -5.73 6.68 7.78
C MET A 55 -6.47 5.55 7.08
N VAL A 56 -6.34 5.46 5.76
CA VAL A 56 -6.92 4.36 4.98
C VAL A 56 -6.29 3.04 5.41
N LEU A 57 -7.12 2.04 5.65
CA LEU A 57 -6.73 0.71 6.10
C LEU A 57 -6.36 -0.22 4.94
N GLY A 58 -5.89 -1.42 5.28
CA GLY A 58 -5.55 -2.47 4.33
C GLY A 58 -4.12 -2.38 3.79
N HIS A 59 -3.50 -3.55 3.59
CA HIS A 59 -2.11 -3.66 3.14
C HIS A 59 -1.86 -4.89 2.26
N GLU A 60 -2.92 -5.55 1.78
CA GLU A 60 -2.84 -6.73 0.91
C GLU A 60 -3.83 -6.56 -0.24
N ALA A 61 -3.34 -6.58 -1.48
CA ALA A 61 -4.19 -6.41 -2.66
C ALA A 61 -3.68 -7.13 -3.90
N CYS A 62 -4.62 -7.51 -4.75
CA CYS A 62 -4.40 -7.62 -6.19
C CYS A 62 -4.96 -6.37 -6.84
N ALA A 63 -4.26 -5.79 -7.79
CA ALA A 63 -4.61 -4.50 -8.35
C ALA A 63 -4.30 -4.41 -9.85
N GLU A 64 -4.85 -3.39 -10.51
CA GLU A 64 -4.50 -3.00 -11.87
C GLU A 64 -3.80 -1.64 -11.83
N ILE A 65 -2.69 -1.53 -12.54
CA ILE A 65 -1.94 -0.27 -12.66
C ILE A 65 -2.72 0.70 -13.55
N VAL A 66 -3.02 1.88 -13.03
CA VAL A 66 -3.71 2.95 -13.77
C VAL A 66 -2.77 4.06 -14.23
N GLU A 67 -1.66 4.26 -13.52
CA GLU A 67 -0.63 5.22 -13.84
C GLU A 67 0.73 4.74 -13.33
N VAL A 68 1.82 5.00 -14.07
CA VAL A 68 3.20 4.74 -13.67
C VAL A 68 4.06 5.97 -13.88
N GLY A 69 5.03 6.14 -13.00
CA GLY A 69 6.05 7.18 -13.12
C GLY A 69 7.01 6.95 -14.28
N SER A 70 7.62 8.02 -14.74
CA SER A 70 8.50 8.01 -15.93
C SER A 70 9.78 7.20 -15.78
N LEU A 71 10.16 6.81 -14.57
CA LEU A 71 11.37 6.02 -14.27
C LEU A 71 11.06 4.54 -13.98
N VAL A 72 9.79 4.15 -13.94
CA VAL A 72 9.35 2.75 -13.79
C VAL A 72 9.67 1.99 -15.09
N LYS A 73 10.22 0.78 -14.97
CA LYS A 73 10.76 0.01 -16.11
C LYS A 73 9.99 -1.28 -16.39
N ASP A 74 9.61 -1.99 -15.33
CA ASP A 74 9.10 -3.35 -15.43
C ASP A 74 7.57 -3.42 -15.51
N PHE A 75 6.90 -2.30 -15.29
CA PHE A 75 5.45 -2.19 -15.26
C PHE A 75 4.91 -1.08 -16.16
N LYS A 76 3.68 -1.28 -16.63
CA LYS A 76 2.94 -0.29 -17.43
C LYS A 76 1.47 -0.25 -17.04
N LYS A 77 0.79 0.81 -17.45
CA LYS A 77 -0.67 0.93 -17.28
C LYS A 77 -1.39 -0.29 -17.88
N GLY A 78 -2.34 -0.83 -17.10
CA GLY A 78 -3.14 -2.00 -17.44
C GLY A 78 -2.57 -3.33 -16.94
N ASP A 79 -1.33 -3.35 -16.43
CA ASP A 79 -0.78 -4.56 -15.82
C ASP A 79 -1.53 -4.92 -14.54
N LYS A 80 -1.82 -6.21 -14.38
CA LYS A 80 -2.38 -6.74 -13.13
C LYS A 80 -1.27 -7.22 -12.23
N VAL A 81 -1.32 -6.82 -10.98
CA VAL A 81 -0.22 -6.99 -10.03
C VAL A 81 -0.69 -7.48 -8.67
N LEU A 82 0.19 -8.21 -8.00
CA LEU A 82 0.12 -8.50 -6.58
C LEU A 82 0.86 -7.39 -5.83
N VAL A 83 0.21 -6.84 -4.80
CA VAL A 83 0.75 -5.80 -3.93
C VAL A 83 1.00 -6.40 -2.55
N PRO A 84 2.26 -6.58 -2.13
CA PRO A 84 2.59 -7.14 -0.83
C PRO A 84 2.39 -6.13 0.30
N ALA A 85 2.23 -6.64 1.51
CA ALA A 85 2.09 -5.80 2.71
C ALA A 85 3.34 -4.94 2.98
N ILE A 86 4.52 -5.48 2.66
CA ILE A 86 5.81 -4.82 2.88
C ILE A 86 6.32 -4.25 1.56
N THR A 87 6.44 -2.94 1.49
CA THR A 87 6.90 -2.18 0.31
C THR A 87 8.04 -1.25 0.72
N PRO A 88 9.24 -1.81 0.95
CA PRO A 88 10.39 -1.05 1.44
C PRO A 88 10.86 0.00 0.42
N ASP A 89 11.69 0.91 0.89
CA ASP A 89 12.59 1.66 0.04
C ASP A 89 13.84 0.80 -0.19
N TRP A 90 13.98 0.29 -1.41
CA TRP A 90 15.10 -0.59 -1.77
C TRP A 90 16.45 0.12 -1.82
N ASN A 91 16.48 1.47 -1.76
CA ASN A 91 17.71 2.25 -1.64
C ASN A 91 18.18 2.37 -0.19
N SER A 92 17.40 1.95 0.80
CA SER A 92 17.81 1.94 2.21
C SER A 92 18.87 0.87 2.49
N LEU A 93 19.78 1.16 3.39
CA LEU A 93 20.82 0.21 3.80
C LEU A 93 20.24 -1.04 4.45
N GLU A 94 19.17 -0.88 5.22
CA GLU A 94 18.46 -1.97 5.88
C GLU A 94 17.86 -2.93 4.85
N ALA A 95 17.18 -2.42 3.83
CA ALA A 95 16.59 -3.26 2.79
C ALA A 95 17.68 -4.01 1.99
N GLN A 96 18.79 -3.33 1.65
CA GLN A 96 19.93 -3.95 0.97
C GLN A 96 20.62 -5.03 1.82
N ALA A 97 20.61 -4.87 3.15
CA ALA A 97 21.12 -5.86 4.09
C ALA A 97 20.14 -7.01 4.39
N GLY A 98 18.95 -7.02 3.77
CA GLY A 98 17.93 -8.07 3.97
C GLY A 98 16.89 -7.75 5.06
N TYR A 99 16.96 -6.58 5.67
CA TYR A 99 16.02 -6.15 6.71
C TYR A 99 14.91 -5.24 6.15
N SER A 100 14.28 -5.65 5.08
CA SER A 100 13.30 -4.85 4.31
C SER A 100 12.12 -4.32 5.16
N MET A 101 11.69 -5.07 6.18
CA MET A 101 10.67 -4.63 7.14
C MET A 101 11.08 -3.34 7.88
N HIS A 102 12.37 -3.10 8.06
CA HIS A 102 12.92 -1.97 8.81
C HIS A 102 13.53 -0.89 7.91
N SER A 103 13.22 -0.90 6.64
CA SER A 103 13.67 0.09 5.65
C SER A 103 13.41 1.52 6.12
N ASN A 104 14.49 2.29 6.35
CA ASN A 104 14.44 3.65 6.90
C ASN A 104 13.82 3.78 8.32
N GLY A 105 13.86 2.71 9.12
CA GLY A 105 13.43 2.74 10.51
C GLY A 105 12.60 1.55 10.93
N MET A 106 12.26 1.48 12.22
CA MET A 106 11.52 0.38 12.81
C MET A 106 10.15 0.23 12.15
N LEU A 107 9.89 -0.92 11.51
CA LEU A 107 8.66 -1.28 10.79
C LEU A 107 8.32 -0.33 9.62
N ALA A 108 9.25 0.53 9.18
CA ALA A 108 8.95 1.53 8.15
C ALA A 108 8.87 0.94 6.72
N GLY A 109 9.27 -0.31 6.51
CA GLY A 109 8.99 -1.07 5.30
C GLY A 109 7.52 -1.47 5.17
N TRP A 110 6.80 -1.60 6.28
CA TRP A 110 5.34 -1.70 6.30
C TRP A 110 4.74 -0.30 6.19
N LYS A 111 4.48 0.15 4.98
CA LYS A 111 4.04 1.53 4.71
C LYS A 111 2.53 1.69 4.74
N PHE A 112 1.78 0.76 4.12
CA PHE A 112 0.33 0.82 4.04
C PHE A 112 -0.35 0.80 5.42
N SER A 113 -1.30 1.68 5.64
CA SER A 113 -2.02 1.86 6.92
C SER A 113 -1.13 2.25 8.11
N ASN A 114 0.16 2.44 7.89
CA ASN A 114 1.14 2.80 8.93
C ASN A 114 1.76 4.17 8.65
N HIS A 115 2.52 4.31 7.58
CA HIS A 115 3.18 5.56 7.18
C HIS A 115 2.47 6.28 6.04
N LYS A 116 1.62 5.61 5.31
CA LYS A 116 0.77 6.16 4.24
C LYS A 116 -0.57 5.44 4.20
N ASP A 117 -1.51 6.00 3.44
CA ASP A 117 -2.81 5.40 3.20
C ASP A 117 -2.69 3.99 2.64
N GLY A 118 -3.57 3.10 3.10
CA GLY A 118 -3.64 1.70 2.71
C GLY A 118 -4.44 1.45 1.45
N VAL A 119 -4.76 0.16 1.22
CA VAL A 119 -5.33 -0.31 -0.04
C VAL A 119 -6.86 -0.35 -0.08
N PHE A 120 -7.57 -0.04 1.02
CA PHE A 120 -9.04 -0.03 1.05
C PHE A 120 -9.60 1.28 0.51
N SER A 121 -9.31 1.57 -0.74
CA SER A 121 -9.71 2.78 -1.46
C SER A 121 -9.89 2.50 -2.95
N GLU A 122 -10.53 3.42 -3.67
CA GLU A 122 -10.70 3.28 -5.13
C GLU A 122 -9.37 3.33 -5.88
N PHE A 123 -8.39 4.07 -5.35
CA PHE A 123 -7.01 4.14 -5.86
C PHE A 123 -6.04 4.24 -4.71
N PHE A 124 -4.86 3.66 -4.85
CA PHE A 124 -3.79 3.81 -3.88
C PHE A 124 -2.41 3.87 -4.54
N HIS A 125 -1.46 4.40 -3.80
CA HIS A 125 -0.11 4.68 -4.26
C HIS A 125 0.85 3.55 -3.88
N VAL A 126 1.67 3.09 -4.82
CA VAL A 126 2.76 2.15 -4.60
C VAL A 126 4.09 2.83 -4.91
N ASN A 127 5.01 2.85 -3.95
CA ASN A 127 6.38 3.30 -4.16
C ASN A 127 7.22 2.19 -4.80
N ASP A 128 8.18 2.54 -5.62
CA ASP A 128 9.18 1.64 -6.20
C ASP A 128 8.55 0.35 -6.77
N PRO A 129 7.59 0.43 -7.71
CA PRO A 129 6.84 -0.73 -8.19
C PRO A 129 7.75 -1.82 -8.78
N ASP A 130 8.87 -1.47 -9.42
CA ASP A 130 9.82 -2.44 -9.99
C ASP A 130 10.43 -3.37 -8.92
N GLY A 131 10.52 -2.90 -7.67
CA GLY A 131 10.99 -3.71 -6.54
C GLY A 131 9.88 -4.24 -5.62
N ASN A 132 8.68 -3.68 -5.70
CA ASN A 132 7.61 -3.91 -4.73
C ASN A 132 6.36 -4.57 -5.29
N LEU A 133 6.26 -4.78 -6.59
CA LEU A 133 5.13 -5.46 -7.21
C LEU A 133 5.56 -6.78 -7.87
N ALA A 134 4.61 -7.67 -8.06
CA ALA A 134 4.77 -8.85 -8.90
C ALA A 134 3.62 -8.91 -9.91
N HIS A 135 3.91 -9.33 -11.15
CA HIS A 135 2.86 -9.59 -12.12
C HIS A 135 1.92 -10.70 -11.65
N LEU A 136 0.64 -10.45 -11.73
CA LEU A 136 -0.37 -11.47 -11.47
C LEU A 136 -0.37 -12.46 -12.65
N PRO A 137 -0.25 -13.77 -12.42
CA PRO A 137 -0.32 -14.77 -13.49
C PRO A 137 -1.66 -14.71 -14.25
N ASN A 138 -1.61 -14.88 -15.57
CA ASN A 138 -2.79 -14.78 -16.44
C ASN A 138 -3.88 -15.84 -16.18
N ASN A 139 -3.54 -16.91 -15.49
CA ASN A 139 -4.44 -18.01 -15.15
C ASN A 139 -5.13 -17.86 -13.79
N ILE A 140 -4.96 -16.73 -13.12
CA ILE A 140 -5.68 -16.38 -11.91
C ILE A 140 -6.86 -15.48 -12.30
N THR A 141 -8.06 -15.90 -11.95
CA THR A 141 -9.33 -15.20 -12.22
C THR A 141 -9.98 -14.74 -10.92
#